data_0176368f03f4fd8cdfe3ce22c557a7ad
#
_entry.id   0176368f03f4fd8cdfe3ce22c557a7ad
#
_cell.length_a   1.000
_cell.length_b   1.000
_cell.length_c   1.000
_cell.angle_alpha   90.00
_cell.angle_beta   90.00
_cell.angle_gamma   90.00
#
_symmetry.space_group_name_H-M   'P 1'
#
loop_
_entity.id
_entity.type
_entity.pdbx_description
1 polymer ?
#
loop_
_entity_poly.entity_id
_entity_poly.type
_entity_poly.pdbx_seq_one_letter_code
_entity_poly.pdbx_strand_id
1 'polypeptide(L)'
;MKNKEIFDVLIVGAGPSGSNTAISYKNLNPDLKVGIIDKAIFPRDKSCGDAIGPGVINALKRFNNEHILDGEPEVISTSLFGPDNIGIQNYIPKVKNKDDSVVYVIPRYELDNRIFEIAKNLNVHSYEGVRYIDYEQTENEDILKVEIENSDKEKNFLFTKLLVGADGANSRVRKSLDLKQNSDIHKAIAIRAYIDSPNYLEIFKERTLMFEINVSALKGYAWAFPSKGNLINIGIGMPLNLFKKD
;
A
#
# COMPACT_ATOMS: atom_id res chain seq x y z
N MET A 1 -2.26 -10.79 39.01
CA MET A 1 -1.84 -10.54 37.62
C MET A 1 -2.86 -9.57 37.02
N LYS A 2 -2.46 -8.36 36.60
CA LYS A 2 -3.35 -7.47 35.86
C LYS A 2 -3.82 -8.22 34.62
N ASN A 3 -5.13 -8.25 34.35
CA ASN A 3 -5.69 -8.86 33.15
C ASN A 3 -4.96 -8.29 31.93
N LYS A 4 -4.08 -9.09 31.33
CA LYS A 4 -3.41 -8.73 30.09
C LYS A 4 -4.47 -8.71 28.99
N GLU A 5 -4.54 -7.61 28.28
CA GLU A 5 -5.44 -7.48 27.13
C GLU A 5 -5.00 -8.40 26.01
N ILE A 6 -5.87 -9.32 25.57
CA ILE A 6 -5.58 -10.28 24.50
C ILE A 6 -6.41 -9.89 23.27
N PHE A 7 -5.72 -9.68 22.15
CA PHE A 7 -6.36 -9.49 20.84
C PHE A 7 -6.77 -10.84 20.23
N ASP A 8 -7.90 -10.88 19.55
CA ASP A 8 -8.23 -12.01 18.70
C ASP A 8 -7.31 -12.03 17.48
N VAL A 9 -7.04 -10.85 16.91
CA VAL A 9 -6.12 -10.64 15.79
C VAL A 9 -5.25 -9.43 16.02
N LEU A 10 -3.94 -9.57 15.88
CA LEU A 10 -2.99 -8.46 15.85
C LEU A 10 -2.33 -8.40 14.47
N ILE A 11 -2.42 -7.25 13.82
CA ILE A 11 -1.93 -7.02 12.46
C ILE A 11 -0.68 -6.15 12.53
N VAL A 12 0.39 -6.56 11.87
CA VAL A 12 1.63 -5.79 11.75
C VAL A 12 1.69 -5.10 10.40
N GLY A 13 1.62 -3.77 10.43
CA GLY A 13 1.58 -2.89 9.25
C GLY A 13 0.17 -2.36 8.95
N ALA A 14 0.01 -1.03 9.02
CA ALA A 14 -1.24 -0.32 8.72
C ALA A 14 -1.31 0.23 7.28
N GLY A 15 -0.48 -0.31 6.37
CA GLY A 15 -0.63 -0.04 4.93
C GLY A 15 -1.92 -0.65 4.37
N PRO A 16 -2.19 -0.51 3.06
CA PRO A 16 -3.44 -0.99 2.46
C PRO A 16 -3.78 -2.44 2.78
N SER A 17 -2.79 -3.34 2.82
CA SER A 17 -3.01 -4.75 3.15
C SER A 17 -3.49 -4.93 4.58
N GLY A 18 -2.81 -4.32 5.56
CA GLY A 18 -3.17 -4.47 6.98
C GLY A 18 -4.47 -3.78 7.31
N SER A 19 -4.68 -2.56 6.83
CA SER A 19 -5.94 -1.83 7.06
C SER A 19 -7.14 -2.55 6.45
N ASN A 20 -7.05 -3.05 5.21
CA ASN A 20 -8.13 -3.85 4.62
C ASN A 20 -8.33 -5.20 5.34
N THR A 21 -7.27 -5.81 5.86
CA THR A 21 -7.38 -7.01 6.71
C THR A 21 -8.18 -6.70 7.97
N ALA A 22 -7.86 -5.60 8.65
CA ALA A 22 -8.59 -5.16 9.85
C ALA A 22 -10.07 -4.87 9.54
N ILE A 23 -10.33 -4.13 8.46
CA ILE A 23 -11.69 -3.84 7.97
C ILE A 23 -12.44 -5.14 7.70
N SER A 24 -11.81 -6.12 7.05
CA SER A 24 -12.41 -7.41 6.73
C SER A 24 -12.81 -8.17 7.99
N TYR A 25 -11.93 -8.28 8.99
CA TYR A 25 -12.23 -8.95 10.26
C TYR A 25 -13.40 -8.28 10.98
N LYS A 26 -13.39 -6.94 11.07
CA LYS A 26 -14.44 -6.18 11.76
C LYS A 26 -15.79 -6.24 11.05
N ASN A 27 -15.82 -6.31 9.72
CA ASN A 27 -17.07 -6.50 8.96
C ASN A 27 -17.62 -7.92 9.05
N LEU A 28 -16.75 -8.93 9.16
CA LEU A 28 -17.18 -10.32 9.33
C LEU A 28 -17.68 -10.60 10.75
N ASN A 29 -17.04 -10.03 11.75
CA ASN A 29 -17.43 -10.13 13.14
C ASN A 29 -17.04 -8.85 13.92
N PRO A 30 -17.97 -7.93 14.17
CA PRO A 30 -17.72 -6.68 14.88
C PRO A 30 -17.20 -6.84 16.31
N ASP A 31 -17.47 -7.98 16.96
CA ASP A 31 -17.08 -8.25 18.35
C ASP A 31 -15.60 -8.65 18.48
N LEU A 32 -14.94 -9.02 17.37
CA LEU A 32 -13.53 -9.35 17.40
C LEU A 32 -12.69 -8.16 17.89
N LYS A 33 -11.79 -8.46 18.82
CA LYS A 33 -10.80 -7.52 19.28
C LYS A 33 -9.61 -7.51 18.32
N VAL A 34 -9.59 -6.54 17.41
CA VAL A 34 -8.57 -6.40 16.38
C VAL A 34 -7.61 -5.28 16.77
N GLY A 35 -6.30 -5.60 16.80
CA GLY A 35 -5.22 -4.64 16.95
C GLY A 35 -4.45 -4.47 15.64
N ILE A 36 -3.94 -3.27 15.39
CA ILE A 36 -3.04 -2.98 14.27
C ILE A 36 -1.88 -2.11 14.75
N ILE A 37 -0.66 -2.48 14.40
CA ILE A 37 0.55 -1.72 14.74
C ILE A 37 1.26 -1.26 13.47
N ASP A 38 1.78 -0.04 13.45
CA ASP A 38 2.66 0.45 12.40
C ASP A 38 3.79 1.29 13.00
N LYS A 39 4.99 1.14 12.44
CA LYS A 39 6.17 1.92 12.84
C LYS A 39 6.08 3.41 12.46
N ALA A 40 5.21 3.74 11.54
CA ALA A 40 4.96 5.12 11.11
C ALA A 40 3.74 5.68 11.83
N ILE A 41 3.65 7.02 11.85
CA ILE A 41 2.47 7.79 12.23
C ILE A 41 1.81 8.23 10.93
N PHE A 42 0.50 8.05 10.82
CA PHE A 42 -0.27 8.43 9.63
C PHE A 42 -0.80 9.88 9.72
N PRO A 43 -0.90 10.59 8.58
CA PRO A 43 -0.59 10.14 7.22
C PRO A 43 0.93 10.03 6.98
N ARG A 44 1.34 8.97 6.26
CA ARG A 44 2.73 8.75 5.91
C ARG A 44 2.90 8.47 4.43
N ASP A 45 4.04 8.85 3.88
CA ASP A 45 4.35 8.54 2.50
C ASP A 45 4.90 7.11 2.30
N LYS A 46 4.75 6.59 1.09
CA LYS A 46 5.27 5.29 0.66
C LYS A 46 5.54 5.32 -0.83
N SER A 47 6.76 4.99 -1.25
CA SER A 47 7.12 4.92 -2.68
C SER A 47 6.17 4.01 -3.45
N CYS A 48 5.50 4.58 -4.47
CA CYS A 48 4.51 3.94 -5.33
C CYS A 48 4.27 4.86 -6.55
N GLY A 49 3.76 4.32 -7.66
CA GLY A 49 3.22 5.10 -8.76
C GLY A 49 1.81 5.66 -8.50
N ASP A 50 1.19 5.28 -7.37
CA ASP A 50 -0.10 5.79 -6.89
C ASP A 50 -1.33 5.45 -7.74
N ALA A 51 -1.14 4.79 -8.88
CA ALA A 51 -2.25 4.36 -9.71
C ALA A 51 -3.01 3.20 -9.05
N ILE A 52 -4.31 3.32 -8.96
CA ILE A 52 -5.24 2.30 -8.48
C ILE A 52 -6.28 1.99 -9.53
N GLY A 53 -6.44 0.72 -9.81
CA GLY A 53 -7.37 0.24 -10.81
C GLY A 53 -8.52 -0.58 -10.22
N PRO A 54 -9.29 -1.27 -11.08
CA PRO A 54 -10.51 -1.98 -10.71
C PRO A 54 -10.35 -2.95 -9.53
N GLY A 55 -9.19 -3.61 -9.41
CA GLY A 55 -8.96 -4.54 -8.30
C GLY A 55 -9.02 -3.89 -6.92
N VAL A 56 -8.46 -2.68 -6.77
CA VAL A 56 -8.52 -1.92 -5.51
C VAL A 56 -9.94 -1.39 -5.28
N ILE A 57 -10.57 -0.86 -6.34
CA ILE A 57 -11.93 -0.32 -6.29
C ILE A 57 -12.92 -1.41 -5.85
N ASN A 58 -12.81 -2.61 -6.43
CA ASN A 58 -13.65 -3.75 -6.06
C ASN A 58 -13.41 -4.23 -4.63
N ALA A 59 -12.17 -4.13 -4.13
CA ALA A 59 -11.87 -4.43 -2.73
C ALA A 59 -12.53 -3.42 -1.77
N LEU A 60 -12.56 -2.13 -2.13
CA LEU A 60 -13.26 -1.10 -1.35
C LEU A 60 -14.78 -1.31 -1.37
N LYS A 61 -15.35 -1.58 -2.55
CA LYS A 61 -16.80 -1.84 -2.72
C LYS A 61 -17.30 -3.03 -1.92
N ARG A 62 -16.47 -4.05 -1.72
CA ARG A 62 -16.86 -5.22 -0.92
C ARG A 62 -17.40 -4.86 0.46
N PHE A 63 -16.96 -3.74 1.02
CA PHE A 63 -17.36 -3.25 2.33
C PHE A 63 -17.97 -1.85 2.30
N ASN A 64 -18.46 -1.40 1.14
CA ASN A 64 -19.08 -0.08 0.91
C ASN A 64 -18.16 1.10 1.27
N ASN A 65 -16.86 0.95 0.97
CA ASN A 65 -15.83 1.95 1.30
C ASN A 65 -15.34 2.72 0.06
N GLU A 66 -15.97 2.58 -1.10
CA GLU A 66 -15.61 3.27 -2.33
C GLU A 66 -15.77 4.79 -2.27
N HIS A 67 -16.57 5.29 -1.32
CA HIS A 67 -16.75 6.72 -1.09
C HIS A 67 -15.45 7.49 -0.80
N ILE A 68 -14.39 6.78 -0.36
CA ILE A 68 -13.08 7.41 -0.17
C ILE A 68 -12.42 7.87 -1.47
N LEU A 69 -12.98 7.47 -2.63
CA LEU A 69 -12.54 7.86 -3.96
C LEU A 69 -13.34 9.05 -4.51
N ASP A 70 -14.37 9.51 -3.78
CA ASP A 70 -15.25 10.58 -4.26
C ASP A 70 -14.46 11.87 -4.50
N GLY A 71 -14.71 12.49 -5.65
CA GLY A 71 -14.04 13.72 -6.07
C GLY A 71 -12.62 13.52 -6.61
N GLU A 72 -12.12 12.29 -6.66
CA GLU A 72 -10.85 12.01 -7.33
C GLU A 72 -11.03 12.00 -8.85
N PRO A 73 -10.12 12.63 -9.59
CA PRO A 73 -10.23 12.67 -11.03
C PRO A 73 -9.86 11.33 -11.67
N GLU A 74 -10.73 10.87 -12.59
CA GLU A 74 -10.50 9.64 -13.33
C GLU A 74 -9.38 9.80 -14.37
N VAL A 75 -8.59 8.74 -14.54
CA VAL A 75 -7.66 8.59 -15.67
C VAL A 75 -8.47 8.20 -16.92
N ILE A 76 -8.18 8.84 -18.04
CA ILE A 76 -8.95 8.66 -19.28
C ILE A 76 -8.23 7.71 -20.24
N SER A 77 -6.91 7.70 -20.23
CA SER A 77 -6.12 6.92 -21.19
C SER A 77 -4.79 6.45 -20.59
N THR A 78 -4.16 5.53 -21.30
CA THR A 78 -2.81 5.04 -21.02
C THR A 78 -1.97 5.16 -22.27
N SER A 79 -0.80 5.77 -22.17
CA SER A 79 0.21 5.83 -23.24
C SER A 79 1.41 4.98 -22.88
N LEU A 80 1.84 4.15 -23.82
CA LEU A 80 3.00 3.29 -23.68
C LEU A 80 4.01 3.65 -24.76
N PHE A 81 5.22 4.02 -24.35
CA PHE A 81 6.32 4.37 -25.24
C PHE A 81 7.40 3.28 -25.21
N GLY A 82 7.88 2.93 -26.38
CA GLY A 82 9.05 2.06 -26.58
C GLY A 82 10.36 2.86 -26.63
N PRO A 83 11.51 2.16 -26.83
CA PRO A 83 12.86 2.77 -26.84
C PRO A 83 13.07 3.87 -27.88
N ASP A 84 12.34 3.83 -28.99
CA ASP A 84 12.46 4.78 -30.10
C ASP A 84 11.41 5.89 -30.07
N ASN A 85 10.82 6.16 -28.89
CA ASN A 85 9.69 7.07 -28.70
C ASN A 85 8.46 6.74 -29.57
N ILE A 86 8.38 5.51 -30.09
CA ILE A 86 7.19 5.03 -30.77
C ILE A 86 6.20 4.63 -29.67
N GLY A 87 5.10 5.35 -29.58
CA GLY A 87 4.10 5.16 -28.56
C GLY A 87 2.76 4.67 -29.08
N ILE A 88 2.04 3.95 -28.24
CA ILE A 88 0.64 3.58 -28.43
C ILE A 88 -0.16 4.24 -27.32
N GLN A 89 -1.21 4.95 -27.68
CA GLN A 89 -2.18 5.48 -26.72
C GLN A 89 -3.46 4.65 -26.78
N ASN A 90 -3.87 4.14 -25.63
CA ASN A 90 -5.14 3.42 -25.48
C ASN A 90 -6.05 4.21 -24.55
N TYR A 91 -7.27 4.49 -24.99
CA TYR A 91 -8.31 5.04 -24.14
C TYR A 91 -8.88 3.95 -23.25
N ILE A 92 -9.08 4.29 -21.97
CA ILE A 92 -9.75 3.39 -21.03
C ILE A 92 -11.21 3.30 -21.46
N PRO A 93 -11.70 2.11 -21.85
CA PRO A 93 -13.06 1.99 -22.37
C PRO A 93 -14.07 2.40 -21.30
N LYS A 94 -15.00 3.27 -21.66
CA LYS A 94 -16.19 3.51 -20.82
C LYS A 94 -17.12 2.31 -20.97
N VAL A 95 -16.91 1.28 -20.15
CA VAL A 95 -17.77 0.09 -20.17
C VAL A 95 -19.12 0.41 -19.55
N LYS A 96 -20.17 -0.34 -19.94
CA LYS A 96 -21.55 -0.16 -19.43
C LYS A 96 -21.64 -0.23 -17.89
N ASN A 97 -20.77 -1.00 -17.24
CA ASN A 97 -20.58 -0.96 -15.81
C ASN A 97 -19.36 -0.06 -15.53
N LYS A 98 -19.61 1.16 -15.08
CA LYS A 98 -18.60 2.19 -14.80
C LYS A 98 -17.39 1.68 -13.97
N ASP A 99 -17.57 0.60 -13.27
CA ASP A 99 -16.69 0.11 -12.22
C ASP A 99 -15.52 -0.76 -12.72
N ASP A 100 -15.64 -1.33 -13.91
CA ASP A 100 -14.68 -2.33 -14.39
C ASP A 100 -13.48 -1.72 -15.13
N SER A 101 -13.48 -0.40 -15.36
CA SER A 101 -12.44 0.25 -16.14
C SER A 101 -11.89 1.54 -15.56
N VAL A 102 -12.36 1.98 -14.39
CA VAL A 102 -11.92 3.23 -13.78
C VAL A 102 -10.53 3.06 -13.14
N VAL A 103 -9.69 4.08 -13.35
CA VAL A 103 -8.36 4.19 -12.72
C VAL A 103 -8.25 5.58 -12.10
N TYR A 104 -7.66 5.65 -10.90
CA TYR A 104 -7.33 6.89 -10.21
C TYR A 104 -5.83 6.94 -9.91
N VAL A 105 -5.30 8.13 -9.69
CA VAL A 105 -3.95 8.34 -9.17
C VAL A 105 -4.06 9.14 -7.88
N ILE A 106 -3.88 8.45 -6.76
CA ILE A 106 -4.04 9.03 -5.42
C ILE A 106 -2.75 8.84 -4.63
N PRO A 107 -2.11 9.94 -4.16
CA PRO A 107 -0.90 9.83 -3.36
C PRO A 107 -1.07 8.89 -2.18
N ARG A 108 -0.05 8.06 -1.92
CA ARG A 108 -0.11 7.03 -0.88
C ARG A 108 -0.32 7.61 0.52
N TYR A 109 0.16 8.82 0.78
CA TYR A 109 -0.09 9.45 2.07
C TYR A 109 -1.58 9.76 2.28
N GLU A 110 -2.33 10.03 1.21
CA GLU A 110 -3.79 10.21 1.28
C GLU A 110 -4.53 8.88 1.29
N LEU A 111 -4.29 8.03 0.28
CA LEU A 111 -5.02 6.76 0.12
C LEU A 111 -4.84 5.85 1.33
N ASP A 112 -3.60 5.64 1.77
CA ASP A 112 -3.32 4.75 2.89
C ASP A 112 -3.98 5.28 4.17
N ASN A 113 -3.95 6.60 4.40
CA ASN A 113 -4.58 7.21 5.55
C ASN A 113 -6.11 7.07 5.51
N ARG A 114 -6.73 7.31 4.35
CA ARG A 114 -8.20 7.17 4.20
C ARG A 114 -8.64 5.73 4.54
N ILE A 115 -7.92 4.71 4.05
CA ILE A 115 -8.24 3.30 4.35
C ILE A 115 -8.00 3.00 5.84
N PHE A 116 -6.93 3.54 6.42
CA PHE A 116 -6.62 3.33 7.83
C PHE A 116 -7.66 4.00 8.75
N GLU A 117 -8.15 5.20 8.41
CA GLU A 117 -9.24 5.85 9.14
C GLU A 117 -10.54 5.01 9.15
N ILE A 118 -10.87 4.32 8.05
CA ILE A 118 -12.00 3.37 8.05
C ILE A 118 -11.77 2.28 9.09
N ALA A 119 -10.56 1.70 9.15
CA ALA A 119 -10.27 0.67 10.15
C ALA A 119 -10.43 1.21 11.59
N LYS A 120 -9.93 2.43 11.86
CA LYS A 120 -10.09 3.07 13.18
C LYS A 120 -11.55 3.32 13.53
N ASN A 121 -12.36 3.77 12.58
CA ASN A 121 -13.81 4.00 12.77
C ASN A 121 -14.59 2.70 13.04
N LEU A 122 -14.03 1.54 12.70
CA LEU A 122 -14.58 0.22 13.06
C LEU A 122 -14.08 -0.28 14.43
N ASN A 123 -13.57 0.60 15.29
CA ASN A 123 -13.01 0.27 16.60
C ASN A 123 -11.83 -0.74 16.55
N VAL A 124 -10.98 -0.61 15.57
CA VAL A 124 -9.68 -1.28 15.57
C VAL A 124 -8.71 -0.54 16.50
N HIS A 125 -8.08 -1.26 17.43
CA HIS A 125 -7.08 -0.68 18.32
C HIS A 125 -5.80 -0.39 17.53
N SER A 126 -5.48 0.88 17.29
CA SER A 126 -4.33 1.29 16.49
C SER A 126 -3.16 1.76 17.36
N TYR A 127 -1.97 1.28 17.03
CA TYR A 127 -0.70 1.65 17.64
C TYR A 127 0.24 2.19 16.56
N GLU A 128 0.27 3.51 16.42
CA GLU A 128 1.14 4.22 15.47
C GLU A 128 2.49 4.58 16.13
N GLY A 129 3.55 4.67 15.35
CA GLY A 129 4.92 4.89 15.86
C GLY A 129 5.49 3.68 16.59
N VAL A 130 4.88 2.50 16.43
CA VAL A 130 5.23 1.27 17.14
C VAL A 130 5.72 0.21 16.17
N ARG A 131 6.91 -0.28 16.43
CA ARG A 131 7.58 -1.27 15.58
C ARG A 131 7.42 -2.67 16.16
N TYR A 132 7.00 -3.61 15.35
CA TYR A 132 7.11 -5.04 15.64
C TYR A 132 8.60 -5.46 15.70
N ILE A 133 8.98 -6.22 16.73
CA ILE A 133 10.31 -6.75 16.90
C ILE A 133 10.32 -8.25 16.65
N ASP A 134 9.59 -9.02 17.45
CA ASP A 134 9.53 -10.47 17.40
C ASP A 134 8.27 -10.99 18.10
N TYR A 135 8.08 -12.31 18.12
CA TYR A 135 7.03 -12.96 18.89
C TYR A 135 7.54 -14.24 19.52
N GLU A 136 6.90 -14.64 20.59
CA GLU A 136 7.13 -15.92 21.25
C GLU A 136 5.79 -16.59 21.62
N GLN A 137 5.79 -17.91 21.64
CA GLN A 137 4.67 -18.69 22.15
C GLN A 137 4.63 -18.53 23.67
N THR A 138 3.46 -18.35 24.27
CA THR A 138 3.30 -18.38 25.71
C THR A 138 3.11 -19.82 26.20
N GLU A 139 3.05 -20.03 27.53
CA GLU A 139 2.70 -21.31 28.11
C GLU A 139 1.29 -21.79 27.66
N ASN A 140 0.39 -20.86 27.38
CA ASN A 140 -0.85 -21.14 26.68
C ASN A 140 -0.58 -21.11 25.17
N GLU A 141 -0.50 -22.27 24.55
CA GLU A 141 -0.17 -22.44 23.13
C GLU A 141 -1.11 -21.70 22.16
N ASP A 142 -2.30 -21.27 22.63
CA ASP A 142 -3.24 -20.46 21.86
C ASP A 142 -2.92 -18.97 21.86
N ILE A 143 -1.93 -18.50 22.64
CA ILE A 143 -1.60 -17.09 22.81
C ILE A 143 -0.15 -16.81 22.43
N LEU A 144 0.03 -15.85 21.54
CA LEU A 144 1.31 -15.28 21.17
C LEU A 144 1.60 -14.03 22.02
N LYS A 145 2.83 -13.89 22.49
CA LYS A 145 3.37 -12.68 23.07
C LYS A 145 4.20 -11.97 22.02
N VAL A 146 3.79 -10.78 21.62
CA VAL A 146 4.40 -9.98 20.55
C VAL A 146 5.21 -8.84 21.18
N GLU A 147 6.51 -8.83 20.94
CA GLU A 147 7.41 -7.76 21.34
C GLU A 147 7.31 -6.59 20.37
N ILE A 148 7.09 -5.41 20.92
CA ILE A 148 7.00 -4.14 20.20
C ILE A 148 7.96 -3.11 20.79
N GLU A 149 8.35 -2.13 19.98
CA GLU A 149 9.25 -1.04 20.37
C GLU A 149 8.65 0.29 19.91
N ASN A 150 8.57 1.28 20.81
CA ASN A 150 8.15 2.63 20.48
C ASN A 150 9.31 3.48 19.90
N SER A 151 9.02 4.75 19.58
CA SER A 151 10.01 5.72 19.07
C SER A 151 11.18 5.94 20.02
N ASP A 152 10.95 5.82 21.34
CA ASP A 152 11.94 6.02 22.39
C ASP A 152 12.76 4.77 22.68
N LYS A 153 12.58 3.72 21.86
CA LYS A 153 13.19 2.38 22.00
C LYS A 153 12.79 1.64 23.26
N GLU A 154 11.69 2.03 23.86
CA GLU A 154 11.12 1.29 24.97
C GLU A 154 10.38 0.07 24.45
N LYS A 155 10.69 -1.08 25.02
CA LYS A 155 10.07 -2.36 24.68
C LYS A 155 8.81 -2.59 25.49
N ASN A 156 7.79 -3.10 24.82
CA ASN A 156 6.53 -3.49 25.43
C ASN A 156 5.99 -4.77 24.78
N PHE A 157 4.90 -5.31 25.29
CA PHE A 157 4.34 -6.56 24.80
C PHE A 157 2.84 -6.45 24.58
N LEU A 158 2.38 -6.98 23.46
CA LEU A 158 0.98 -7.22 23.17
C LEU A 158 0.72 -8.73 23.12
N PHE A 159 -0.52 -9.14 23.37
CA PHE A 159 -0.90 -10.55 23.37
C PHE A 159 -2.01 -10.77 22.35
N THR A 160 -1.91 -11.84 21.57
CA THR A 160 -2.89 -12.14 20.51
C THR A 160 -3.03 -13.63 20.29
N LYS A 161 -4.22 -14.06 19.82
CA LYS A 161 -4.46 -15.42 19.36
C LYS A 161 -3.93 -15.63 17.93
N LEU A 162 -3.99 -14.58 17.08
CA LEU A 162 -3.54 -14.64 15.70
C LEU A 162 -2.67 -13.42 15.38
N LEU A 163 -1.48 -13.67 14.85
CA LEU A 163 -0.58 -12.62 14.33
C LEU A 163 -0.60 -12.61 12.81
N VAL A 164 -0.89 -11.44 12.21
CA VAL A 164 -0.93 -11.26 10.76
C VAL A 164 0.19 -10.32 10.32
N GLY A 165 1.08 -10.79 9.46
CA GLY A 165 2.14 -9.97 8.85
C GLY A 165 1.64 -9.25 7.60
N ALA A 166 1.53 -7.91 7.65
CA ALA A 166 1.19 -7.01 6.56
C ALA A 166 2.21 -5.86 6.42
N ASP A 167 3.44 -6.09 6.89
CA ASP A 167 4.51 -5.11 7.09
C ASP A 167 5.38 -4.86 5.84
N GLY A 168 4.90 -5.29 4.67
CA GLY A 168 5.44 -4.93 3.36
C GLY A 168 6.60 -5.80 2.89
N ALA A 169 7.30 -5.34 1.84
CA ALA A 169 8.31 -6.12 1.13
C ALA A 169 9.49 -6.58 2.02
N ASN A 170 9.85 -5.78 3.02
CA ASN A 170 10.91 -6.08 3.98
C ASN A 170 10.37 -6.61 5.32
N SER A 171 9.32 -7.43 5.25
CA SER A 171 8.60 -7.96 6.41
C SER A 171 9.52 -8.53 7.49
N ARG A 172 9.35 -8.05 8.72
CA ARG A 172 9.97 -8.62 9.91
C ARG A 172 9.22 -9.86 10.39
N VAL A 173 7.89 -9.87 10.27
CA VAL A 173 7.09 -11.04 10.61
C VAL A 173 7.52 -12.25 9.78
N ARG A 174 7.77 -12.06 8.47
CA ARG A 174 8.32 -13.12 7.62
C ARG A 174 9.66 -13.64 8.13
N LYS A 175 10.53 -12.74 8.61
CA LYS A 175 11.84 -13.12 9.16
C LYS A 175 11.71 -13.91 10.45
N SER A 176 10.81 -13.52 11.36
CA SER A 176 10.55 -14.25 12.60
C SER A 176 10.00 -15.67 12.37
N LEU A 177 9.38 -15.90 11.20
CA LEU A 177 8.88 -17.20 10.77
C LEU A 177 9.94 -18.06 10.03
N ASP A 178 11.19 -17.61 9.94
CA ASP A 178 12.26 -18.23 9.14
C ASP A 178 11.88 -18.48 7.67
N LEU A 179 10.88 -17.74 7.16
CA LEU A 179 10.44 -17.88 5.79
C LEU A 179 11.47 -17.27 4.83
N LYS A 180 11.89 -18.09 3.87
CA LYS A 180 12.88 -17.70 2.87
C LYS A 180 12.43 -16.44 2.13
N GLN A 181 13.33 -15.47 2.02
CA GLN A 181 13.08 -14.27 1.23
C GLN A 181 13.15 -14.60 -0.27
N ASN A 182 12.36 -13.87 -1.06
CA ASN A 182 12.45 -13.97 -2.51
C ASN A 182 13.88 -13.62 -2.97
N SER A 183 14.37 -14.32 -3.99
CA SER A 183 15.64 -13.99 -4.65
C SER A 183 15.54 -12.62 -5.35
N ASP A 184 16.68 -12.00 -5.65
CA ASP A 184 16.75 -10.67 -6.25
C ASP A 184 16.11 -10.61 -7.65
N ILE A 185 16.00 -11.75 -8.37
CA ILE A 185 15.28 -11.82 -9.65
C ILE A 185 13.77 -11.62 -9.52
N HIS A 186 13.21 -11.80 -8.32
CA HIS A 186 11.79 -11.59 -8.02
C HIS A 186 11.56 -10.28 -7.23
N LYS A 187 12.56 -9.40 -7.19
CA LYS A 187 12.47 -8.09 -6.56
C LYS A 187 12.69 -7.00 -7.58
N ALA A 188 12.07 -5.87 -7.36
CA ALA A 188 12.32 -4.64 -8.10
C ALA A 188 12.70 -3.52 -7.14
N ILE A 189 13.47 -2.57 -7.65
CA ILE A 189 13.75 -1.31 -6.99
C ILE A 189 13.16 -0.19 -7.83
N ALA A 190 12.63 0.83 -7.18
CA ALA A 190 12.10 2.00 -7.84
C ALA A 190 12.38 3.25 -7.00
N ILE A 191 12.56 4.37 -7.70
CA ILE A 191 12.58 5.71 -7.12
C ILE A 191 11.47 6.53 -7.75
N ARG A 192 10.87 7.42 -6.96
CA ARG A 192 9.84 8.32 -7.48
C ARG A 192 9.92 9.70 -6.83
N ALA A 193 9.34 10.68 -7.52
CA ALA A 193 9.16 12.03 -7.02
C ALA A 193 7.77 12.55 -7.39
N TYR A 194 7.31 13.55 -6.67
CA TYR A 194 6.18 14.37 -7.10
C TYR A 194 6.71 15.67 -7.69
N ILE A 195 6.14 16.06 -8.82
CA ILE A 195 6.39 17.36 -9.43
C ILE A 195 5.08 18.15 -9.54
N ASP A 196 5.15 19.44 -9.31
CA ASP A 196 4.06 20.36 -9.61
C ASP A 196 4.25 20.88 -11.05
N SER A 197 3.28 20.61 -11.92
CA SER A 197 3.32 20.98 -13.33
C SER A 197 2.04 21.72 -13.72
N PRO A 198 2.00 23.04 -13.58
CA PRO A 198 0.81 23.83 -13.91
C PRO A 198 0.38 23.69 -15.37
N ASN A 199 1.30 23.37 -16.28
CA ASN A 199 1.03 23.20 -17.70
C ASN A 199 0.80 21.73 -18.10
N TYR A 200 0.57 20.84 -17.13
CA TYR A 200 0.40 19.40 -17.43
C TYR A 200 -0.68 19.15 -18.48
N LEU A 201 -1.85 19.78 -18.34
CA LEU A 201 -2.97 19.58 -19.26
C LEU A 201 -2.72 20.17 -20.68
N GLU A 202 -1.83 21.17 -20.79
CA GLU A 202 -1.38 21.68 -22.10
C GLU A 202 -0.48 20.65 -22.81
N ILE A 203 0.37 19.96 -22.05
CA ILE A 203 1.30 18.96 -22.59
C ILE A 203 0.55 17.65 -22.95
N PHE A 204 -0.33 17.20 -22.10
CA PHE A 204 -0.96 15.87 -22.19
C PHE A 204 -2.44 15.89 -22.62
N LYS A 205 -3.04 17.06 -22.78
CA LYS A 205 -4.44 17.33 -23.19
C LYS A 205 -5.53 16.58 -22.38
N GLU A 206 -5.18 15.46 -21.75
CA GLU A 206 -6.07 14.57 -21.00
C GLU A 206 -5.30 13.92 -19.85
N ARG A 207 -6.01 13.39 -18.84
CA ARG A 207 -5.41 12.61 -17.76
C ARG A 207 -4.99 11.24 -18.25
N THR A 208 -3.73 11.11 -18.62
CA THR A 208 -3.13 9.93 -19.22
C THR A 208 -2.07 9.35 -18.31
N LEU A 209 -2.13 8.05 -18.02
CA LEU A 209 -0.98 7.33 -17.45
C LEU A 209 0.07 7.14 -18.53
N MET A 210 1.26 7.65 -18.31
CA MET A 210 2.36 7.47 -19.23
C MET A 210 3.36 6.45 -18.70
N PHE A 211 3.71 5.52 -19.56
CA PHE A 211 4.77 4.55 -19.32
C PHE A 211 5.79 4.60 -20.45
N GLU A 212 7.06 4.53 -20.13
CA GLU A 212 8.15 4.31 -21.06
C GLU A 212 8.86 3.02 -20.68
N ILE A 213 8.90 2.07 -21.61
CA ILE A 213 9.53 0.75 -21.41
C ILE A 213 10.93 0.76 -21.97
N ASN A 214 11.85 0.06 -21.29
CA ASN A 214 13.26 -0.03 -21.64
C ASN A 214 13.93 1.34 -21.75
N VAL A 215 13.70 2.21 -20.78
CA VAL A 215 14.35 3.52 -20.67
C VAL A 215 15.86 3.33 -20.78
N SER A 216 16.41 3.65 -21.95
CA SER A 216 17.82 3.44 -22.29
C SER A 216 18.37 2.06 -21.88
N ALA A 217 19.54 1.97 -21.25
CA ALA A 217 20.17 0.72 -20.83
C ALA A 217 19.56 0.06 -19.58
N LEU A 218 18.60 0.69 -18.91
CA LEU A 218 18.14 0.28 -17.57
C LEU A 218 17.25 -0.97 -17.52
N LYS A 219 16.80 -1.51 -18.67
CA LYS A 219 15.91 -2.71 -18.72
C LYS A 219 14.75 -2.66 -17.73
N GLY A 220 14.25 -1.47 -17.48
CA GLY A 220 13.13 -1.16 -16.58
C GLY A 220 12.04 -0.39 -17.28
N TYR A 221 11.26 0.34 -16.51
CA TYR A 221 10.29 1.29 -17.05
C TYR A 221 10.28 2.58 -16.23
N ALA A 222 9.91 3.68 -16.89
CA ALA A 222 9.60 4.94 -16.24
C ALA A 222 8.10 5.21 -16.34
N TRP A 223 7.60 6.08 -15.48
CA TRP A 223 6.21 6.50 -15.49
C TRP A 223 6.05 7.98 -15.18
N ALA A 224 4.94 8.54 -15.68
CA ALA A 224 4.44 9.85 -15.30
C ALA A 224 2.91 9.74 -15.16
N PHE A 225 2.41 9.84 -13.94
CA PHE A 225 1.01 9.63 -13.60
C PHE A 225 0.41 10.90 -12.99
N PRO A 226 -0.62 11.49 -13.63
CA PRO A 226 -1.26 12.70 -13.15
C PRO A 226 -2.13 12.40 -11.93
N SER A 227 -1.91 13.13 -10.86
CA SER A 227 -2.75 13.11 -9.67
C SER A 227 -3.70 14.32 -9.66
N LYS A 228 -4.27 14.65 -8.53
CA LYS A 228 -5.17 15.78 -8.34
C LYS A 228 -4.42 17.11 -8.48
N GLY A 229 -5.09 18.12 -9.02
CA GLY A 229 -4.48 19.42 -9.30
C GLY A 229 -3.40 19.30 -10.39
N ASN A 230 -2.26 19.90 -10.15
CA ASN A 230 -1.09 19.91 -11.05
C ASN A 230 -0.03 18.86 -10.67
N LEU A 231 -0.33 18.01 -9.71
CA LEU A 231 0.62 17.04 -9.16
C LEU A 231 0.80 15.86 -10.11
N ILE A 232 2.05 15.54 -10.41
CA ILE A 232 2.42 14.36 -11.20
C ILE A 232 3.36 13.49 -10.38
N ASN A 233 3.02 12.20 -10.27
CA ASN A 233 3.93 11.18 -9.76
C ASN A 233 4.80 10.69 -10.90
N ILE A 234 6.10 10.95 -10.84
CA ILE A 234 7.07 10.44 -11.80
C ILE A 234 8.00 9.45 -11.12
N GLY A 235 8.45 8.47 -11.86
CA GLY A 235 9.43 7.54 -11.33
C GLY A 235 10.00 6.58 -12.36
N ILE A 236 10.94 5.79 -11.88
CA ILE A 236 11.61 4.76 -12.65
C ILE A 236 11.83 3.53 -11.77
N GLY A 237 11.67 2.36 -12.35
CA GLY A 237 11.87 1.10 -11.66
C GLY A 237 12.52 0.05 -12.55
N MET A 238 13.26 -0.87 -11.93
CA MET A 238 13.93 -1.96 -12.60
C MET A 238 14.06 -3.19 -11.71
N PRO A 239 14.30 -4.39 -12.28
CA PRO A 239 14.62 -5.58 -11.52
C PRO A 239 15.89 -5.40 -10.67
N LEU A 240 15.84 -5.83 -9.40
CA LEU A 240 16.94 -5.62 -8.44
C LEU A 240 18.24 -6.34 -8.85
N ASN A 241 18.13 -7.52 -9.45
CA ASN A 241 19.27 -8.28 -9.92
C ASN A 241 20.03 -7.60 -11.08
N LEU A 242 19.38 -6.70 -11.80
CA LEU A 242 20.02 -5.90 -12.85
C LEU A 242 20.67 -4.65 -12.26
N PHE A 243 20.05 -4.02 -11.29
CA PHE A 243 20.57 -2.85 -10.58
C PHE A 243 21.91 -3.12 -9.87
N LYS A 244 22.12 -4.35 -9.35
CA LYS A 244 23.33 -4.75 -8.62
C LYS A 244 24.50 -5.19 -9.53
N LYS A 245 24.31 -5.23 -10.84
CA LYS A 245 25.35 -5.68 -11.79
C LYS A 245 26.20 -4.55 -12.37
N ASP A 246 25.77 -3.32 -12.17
CA ASP A 246 26.46 -2.08 -12.55
C ASP A 246 27.08 -1.42 -11.31
#